data_70b284a9e7db724a39817976d1ef8519
#
_entry.id   70b284a9e7db724a39817976d1ef8519
#
_cell.length_a   1.000
_cell.length_b   1.000
_cell.length_c   1.000
_cell.angle_alpha   90.00
_cell.angle_beta   90.00
_cell.angle_gamma   90.00
#
_symmetry.space_group_name_H-M   'P 1'
#
loop_
_entity.id
_entity.type
_entity.pdbx_description
1 polymer ?
#
loop_
_entity_poly.entity_id
_entity_poly.type
_entity_poly.pdbx_seq_one_letter_code
_entity_poly.pdbx_strand_id
1 'polypeptide(L)'
;MKKPQRSGVKVKKKKFHPLRLQISVWFIGLLLLSMVITTVINGLFLEHYYISKKTEVLQEAVENLEDLKVETASDGSSSAEVSDAMFKDSSENNLTWIVITADGQTVCAVGSNEDLLEARLVGYVYDLDKKNDHAKVIQQNDNYVIQQVSDRFAGMEYVESWGEMDNGCYFLIRTPLESIRESVSISNKFYFYVGIMIIVISGLVIWFVTKRITRPISELTLLSTKMSDLDFEAKYQSHSGNEIDELGENFNRMSEQLEKTISELKSANNQ
;
A
#
# COMPACT_ATOMS: atom_id res chain seq x y z
N MET A 1 78.61 9.62 -12.50
CA MET A 1 77.35 10.46 -12.14
C MET A 1 76.09 9.69 -12.53
N LYS A 2 75.47 9.07 -11.56
CA LYS A 2 74.20 8.35 -11.78
C LYS A 2 73.04 9.31 -11.49
N LYS A 3 72.08 9.53 -12.46
CA LYS A 3 70.84 10.29 -12.29
C LYS A 3 69.89 9.53 -11.36
N PRO A 4 69.23 10.21 -10.42
CA PRO A 4 68.21 9.55 -9.58
C PRO A 4 66.92 9.28 -10.39
N GLN A 5 66.49 8.01 -10.37
CA GLN A 5 65.17 7.58 -10.88
C GLN A 5 64.05 8.15 -9.99
N ARG A 6 63.23 9.04 -10.55
CA ARG A 6 61.99 9.46 -9.92
C ARG A 6 60.94 8.35 -10.07
N SER A 7 60.66 7.65 -8.98
CA SER A 7 59.55 6.72 -8.90
C SER A 7 58.23 7.51 -8.93
N GLY A 8 57.56 7.51 -10.07
CA GLY A 8 56.25 8.08 -10.22
C GLY A 8 55.21 7.26 -9.47
N VAL A 9 54.82 7.70 -8.28
CA VAL A 9 53.66 7.15 -7.59
C VAL A 9 52.41 7.53 -8.38
N LYS A 10 51.86 6.54 -9.10
CA LYS A 10 50.55 6.70 -9.76
C LYS A 10 49.46 6.83 -8.70
N VAL A 11 49.10 8.05 -8.33
CA VAL A 11 47.92 8.31 -7.51
C VAL A 11 46.69 7.92 -8.33
N LYS A 12 46.07 6.81 -7.97
CA LYS A 12 44.75 6.42 -8.51
C LYS A 12 43.75 7.53 -8.20
N LYS A 13 43.36 8.33 -9.19
CA LYS A 13 42.25 9.26 -9.08
C LYS A 13 40.97 8.47 -8.73
N LYS A 14 40.55 8.49 -7.47
CA LYS A 14 39.27 7.98 -7.06
C LYS A 14 38.21 8.76 -7.87
N LYS A 15 37.41 8.08 -8.71
CA LYS A 15 36.23 8.66 -9.36
C LYS A 15 35.23 8.97 -8.24
N PHE A 16 35.21 10.19 -7.76
CA PHE A 16 34.16 10.66 -6.88
C PHE A 16 32.90 10.83 -7.72
N HIS A 17 31.88 10.01 -7.46
CA HIS A 17 30.56 10.28 -7.98
C HIS A 17 30.06 11.59 -7.32
N PRO A 18 29.54 12.55 -8.08
CA PRO A 18 29.07 13.79 -7.51
C PRO A 18 27.99 13.51 -6.46
N LEU A 19 28.12 14.12 -5.28
CA LEU A 19 27.25 13.93 -4.12
C LEU A 19 25.75 14.09 -4.49
N ARG A 20 25.47 15.01 -5.42
CA ARG A 20 24.14 15.25 -5.97
C ARG A 20 23.52 13.99 -6.58
N LEU A 21 24.31 13.24 -7.36
CA LEU A 21 23.83 12.02 -8.04
C LEU A 21 23.55 10.92 -7.02
N GLN A 22 24.40 10.79 -6.01
CA GLN A 22 24.20 9.82 -4.94
C GLN A 22 22.90 10.10 -4.17
N ILE A 23 22.70 11.35 -3.71
CA ILE A 23 21.49 11.75 -2.97
C ILE A 23 20.24 11.54 -3.84
N SER A 24 20.28 11.92 -5.13
CA SER A 24 19.15 11.76 -6.04
C SER A 24 18.80 10.29 -6.25
N VAL A 25 19.79 9.42 -6.46
CA VAL A 25 19.59 7.99 -6.66
C VAL A 25 19.03 7.32 -5.42
N TRP A 26 19.55 7.65 -4.24
CA TRP A 26 19.04 7.11 -2.97
C TRP A 26 17.60 7.55 -2.72
N PHE A 27 17.27 8.82 -2.95
CA PHE A 27 15.93 9.35 -2.71
C PHE A 27 14.89 8.77 -3.68
N ILE A 28 15.21 8.72 -4.98
CA ILE A 28 14.37 8.09 -6.00
C ILE A 28 14.23 6.58 -5.71
N GLY A 29 15.31 5.91 -5.34
CA GLY A 29 15.31 4.50 -4.98
C GLY A 29 14.39 4.22 -3.79
N LEU A 30 14.41 5.07 -2.76
CA LEU A 30 13.54 4.94 -1.59
C LEU A 30 12.06 5.14 -1.95
N LEU A 31 11.75 6.09 -2.83
CA LEU A 31 10.39 6.31 -3.31
C LEU A 31 9.87 5.13 -4.14
N LEU A 32 10.69 4.60 -5.04
CA LEU A 32 10.34 3.40 -5.82
C LEU A 32 10.13 2.19 -4.91
N LEU A 33 11.01 2.00 -3.92
CA LEU A 33 10.87 0.94 -2.93
C LEU A 33 9.58 1.07 -2.13
N SER A 34 9.25 2.28 -1.67
CA SER A 34 7.99 2.57 -0.97
C SER A 34 6.77 2.25 -1.83
N MET A 35 6.79 2.61 -3.12
CA MET A 35 5.72 2.30 -4.07
C MET A 35 5.54 0.78 -4.24
N VAL A 36 6.64 0.04 -4.41
CA VAL A 36 6.61 -1.42 -4.52
C VAL A 36 6.06 -2.05 -3.24
N ILE A 37 6.55 -1.63 -2.07
CA ILE A 37 6.07 -2.12 -0.76
C ILE A 37 4.56 -1.87 -0.63
N THR A 38 4.07 -0.66 -0.92
CA THR A 38 2.64 -0.33 -0.85
C THR A 38 1.81 -1.23 -1.77
N THR A 39 2.26 -1.45 -3.01
CA THR A 39 1.56 -2.32 -3.97
C THR A 39 1.53 -3.78 -3.49
N VAL A 40 2.65 -4.28 -2.95
CA VAL A 40 2.75 -5.65 -2.42
C VAL A 40 1.86 -5.83 -1.18
N ILE A 41 1.91 -4.88 -0.24
CA ILE A 41 1.06 -4.91 0.95
C ILE A 41 -0.42 -4.88 0.54
N ASN A 42 -0.80 -3.97 -0.35
CA ASN A 42 -2.19 -3.87 -0.82
C ASN A 42 -2.64 -5.17 -1.52
N GLY A 43 -1.81 -5.76 -2.36
CA GLY A 43 -2.14 -7.00 -3.07
C GLY A 43 -2.24 -8.25 -2.18
N LEU A 44 -1.42 -8.34 -1.12
CA LEU A 44 -1.38 -9.52 -0.26
C LEU A 44 -2.34 -9.42 0.94
N PHE A 45 -2.47 -8.23 1.53
CA PHE A 45 -3.21 -8.06 2.78
C PHE A 45 -4.64 -7.60 2.59
N LEU A 46 -4.94 -6.85 1.52
CA LEU A 46 -6.25 -6.25 1.35
C LEU A 46 -7.33 -7.31 1.13
N GLU A 47 -7.07 -8.33 0.31
CA GLU A 47 -8.01 -9.43 0.09
C GLU A 47 -8.29 -10.18 1.39
N HIS A 48 -7.25 -10.51 2.16
CA HIS A 48 -7.41 -11.19 3.45
C HIS A 48 -8.18 -10.34 4.47
N TYR A 49 -7.88 -9.06 4.55
CA TYR A 49 -8.59 -8.11 5.40
C TYR A 49 -10.09 -8.03 5.05
N TYR A 50 -10.41 -7.97 3.75
CA TYR A 50 -11.80 -7.92 3.31
C TYR A 50 -12.56 -9.23 3.59
N ILE A 51 -11.93 -10.39 3.38
CA ILE A 51 -12.52 -11.68 3.73
C ILE A 51 -12.82 -11.72 5.24
N SER A 52 -11.88 -11.32 6.08
CA SER A 52 -12.08 -11.24 7.53
C SER A 52 -13.23 -10.30 7.90
N LYS A 53 -13.29 -9.11 7.27
CA LYS A 53 -14.39 -8.16 7.50
C LYS A 53 -15.74 -8.67 7.03
N LYS A 54 -15.79 -9.38 5.89
CA LYS A 54 -17.04 -9.99 5.40
C LYS A 54 -17.47 -11.18 6.26
N THR A 55 -16.52 -11.90 6.86
CA THR A 55 -16.82 -12.95 7.85
C THR A 55 -17.51 -12.37 9.08
N GLU A 56 -17.03 -11.23 9.60
CA GLU A 56 -17.66 -10.51 10.71
C GLU A 56 -19.09 -10.07 10.37
N VAL A 57 -19.30 -9.50 9.17
CA VAL A 57 -20.62 -9.11 8.68
C VAL A 57 -21.55 -10.31 8.55
N LEU A 58 -21.06 -11.47 8.07
CA LEU A 58 -21.87 -12.69 7.98
C LEU A 58 -22.25 -13.23 9.36
N GLN A 59 -21.37 -13.12 10.36
CA GLN A 59 -21.69 -13.49 11.74
C GLN A 59 -22.82 -12.62 12.33
N GLU A 60 -22.71 -11.29 12.16
CA GLU A 60 -23.73 -10.36 12.58
C GLU A 60 -25.08 -10.63 11.87
N ALA A 61 -25.03 -10.94 10.58
CA ALA A 61 -26.22 -11.29 9.82
C ALA A 61 -26.86 -12.62 10.28
N VAL A 62 -26.07 -13.61 10.70
CA VAL A 62 -26.58 -14.86 11.29
C VAL A 62 -27.27 -14.59 12.62
N GLU A 63 -26.66 -13.78 13.51
CA GLU A 63 -27.27 -13.38 14.79
C GLU A 63 -28.61 -12.67 14.55
N ASN A 64 -28.67 -11.77 13.57
CA ASN A 64 -29.93 -11.09 13.19
C ASN A 64 -30.98 -12.06 12.65
N LEU A 65 -30.58 -13.13 11.97
CA LEU A 65 -31.49 -14.16 11.47
C LEU A 65 -32.04 -15.07 12.59
N GLU A 66 -31.30 -15.32 13.65
CA GLU A 66 -31.77 -16.10 14.79
C GLU A 66 -32.99 -15.44 15.49
N ASP A 67 -33.10 -14.12 15.39
CA ASP A 67 -34.26 -13.36 15.90
C ASP A 67 -35.48 -13.42 14.95
N LEU A 68 -35.36 -14.09 13.78
CA LEU A 68 -36.42 -14.15 12.79
C LEU A 68 -37.58 -15.03 13.28
N LYS A 69 -38.75 -14.44 13.37
CA LYS A 69 -39.99 -15.14 13.75
C LYS A 69 -40.57 -15.80 12.50
N VAL A 70 -40.55 -17.13 12.50
CA VAL A 70 -41.19 -17.94 11.47
C VAL A 70 -42.62 -18.26 11.91
N GLU A 71 -43.63 -17.86 11.12
CA GLU A 71 -45.05 -18.16 11.32
C GLU A 71 -45.47 -19.27 10.36
N THR A 72 -46.09 -20.32 10.91
CA THR A 72 -46.63 -21.41 10.08
C THR A 72 -48.15 -21.20 10.03
N ALA A 73 -48.70 -21.08 8.83
CA ALA A 73 -50.12 -20.93 8.60
C ALA A 73 -50.81 -22.28 8.75
N SER A 74 -52.16 -22.22 8.87
CA SER A 74 -53.01 -23.42 9.04
C SER A 74 -53.04 -24.36 7.81
N ASP A 75 -52.56 -23.89 6.66
CA ASP A 75 -52.44 -24.68 5.42
C ASP A 75 -51.07 -25.37 5.30
N GLY A 76 -50.17 -25.21 6.31
CA GLY A 76 -48.84 -25.76 6.35
C GLY A 76 -47.78 -24.89 5.67
N SER A 77 -48.13 -23.76 5.10
CA SER A 77 -47.16 -22.81 4.57
C SER A 77 -46.44 -22.07 5.71
N SER A 78 -45.15 -21.84 5.54
CA SER A 78 -44.33 -21.08 6.50
C SER A 78 -43.91 -19.76 5.86
N SER A 79 -44.01 -18.67 6.64
CA SER A 79 -43.55 -17.34 6.23
C SER A 79 -42.90 -16.60 7.39
N ALA A 80 -42.05 -15.66 7.07
CA ALA A 80 -41.45 -14.77 8.07
C ALA A 80 -41.44 -13.33 7.57
N GLU A 81 -41.65 -12.41 8.48
CA GLU A 81 -41.58 -10.98 8.18
C GLU A 81 -40.13 -10.50 8.36
N VAL A 82 -39.54 -10.07 7.26
CA VAL A 82 -38.18 -9.49 7.26
C VAL A 82 -38.25 -8.05 7.78
N SER A 83 -37.56 -7.76 8.86
CA SER A 83 -37.53 -6.40 9.39
C SER A 83 -36.83 -5.40 8.43
N ASP A 84 -37.24 -4.15 8.47
CA ASP A 84 -36.58 -3.09 7.68
C ASP A 84 -35.07 -3.01 7.99
N ALA A 85 -34.66 -3.32 9.21
CA ALA A 85 -33.27 -3.33 9.63
C ALA A 85 -32.46 -4.43 8.89
N MET A 86 -33.00 -5.65 8.82
CA MET A 86 -32.37 -6.75 8.09
C MET A 86 -32.30 -6.48 6.59
N PHE A 87 -33.35 -5.86 6.03
CA PHE A 87 -33.36 -5.48 4.62
C PHE A 87 -32.31 -4.41 4.31
N LYS A 88 -32.18 -3.44 5.20
CA LYS A 88 -31.17 -2.38 5.10
C LYS A 88 -29.77 -2.94 5.22
N ASP A 89 -29.51 -3.79 6.21
CA ASP A 89 -28.19 -4.44 6.39
C ASP A 89 -27.81 -5.27 5.17
N SER A 90 -28.74 -6.05 4.63
CA SER A 90 -28.53 -6.82 3.40
C SER A 90 -28.16 -5.92 2.21
N SER A 91 -28.83 -4.78 2.08
CA SER A 91 -28.56 -3.81 1.01
C SER A 91 -27.20 -3.13 1.17
N GLU A 92 -26.85 -2.68 2.37
CA GLU A 92 -25.60 -1.98 2.66
C GLU A 92 -24.37 -2.90 2.52
N ASN A 93 -24.52 -4.17 2.90
CA ASN A 93 -23.45 -5.17 2.87
C ASN A 93 -23.41 -6.06 1.63
N ASN A 94 -24.36 -5.84 0.70
CA ASN A 94 -24.52 -6.67 -0.52
C ASN A 94 -24.70 -8.16 -0.18
N LEU A 95 -25.57 -8.45 0.82
CA LEU A 95 -25.89 -9.80 1.23
C LEU A 95 -27.09 -10.32 0.45
N THR A 96 -27.01 -11.58 0.04
CA THR A 96 -28.16 -12.36 -0.42
C THR A 96 -28.35 -13.53 0.52
N TRP A 97 -29.59 -13.82 0.90
CA TRP A 97 -29.85 -14.89 1.83
C TRP A 97 -31.22 -15.53 1.60
N ILE A 98 -31.36 -16.76 2.04
CA ILE A 98 -32.58 -17.55 2.00
C ILE A 98 -32.71 -18.35 3.28
N VAL A 99 -33.92 -18.53 3.73
CA VAL A 99 -34.31 -19.42 4.84
C VAL A 99 -35.32 -20.42 4.31
N ILE A 100 -35.07 -21.70 4.59
CA ILE A 100 -35.99 -22.82 4.24
C ILE A 100 -36.37 -23.62 5.48
N THR A 101 -37.53 -24.22 5.47
CA THR A 101 -37.95 -25.20 6.47
C THR A 101 -37.24 -26.54 6.28
N ALA A 102 -37.34 -27.45 7.26
CA ALA A 102 -36.76 -28.79 7.19
C ALA A 102 -37.32 -29.64 6.04
N ASP A 103 -38.51 -29.35 5.55
CA ASP A 103 -39.15 -30.00 4.37
C ASP A 103 -38.84 -29.28 3.05
N GLY A 104 -37.97 -28.27 3.07
CA GLY A 104 -37.44 -27.59 1.89
C GLY A 104 -38.32 -26.45 1.36
N GLN A 105 -39.32 -25.98 2.10
CA GLN A 105 -40.13 -24.84 1.69
C GLN A 105 -39.41 -23.51 2.00
N THR A 106 -39.36 -22.59 1.05
CA THR A 106 -38.81 -21.26 1.27
C THR A 106 -39.73 -20.46 2.19
N VAL A 107 -39.16 -19.99 3.31
CA VAL A 107 -39.82 -19.12 4.30
C VAL A 107 -39.68 -17.68 3.89
N CYS A 108 -38.49 -17.25 3.58
CA CYS A 108 -38.20 -15.91 3.08
C CYS A 108 -36.85 -15.88 2.36
N ALA A 109 -36.70 -14.95 1.44
CA ALA A 109 -35.46 -14.73 0.71
C ALA A 109 -35.25 -13.24 0.43
N VAL A 110 -34.00 -12.81 0.38
CA VAL A 110 -33.59 -11.47 -0.02
C VAL A 110 -32.47 -11.56 -1.04
N GLY A 111 -32.66 -10.94 -2.19
CA GLY A 111 -31.70 -10.88 -3.28
C GLY A 111 -32.25 -11.45 -4.60
N SER A 112 -31.37 -11.53 -5.60
CA SER A 112 -31.70 -12.09 -6.92
C SER A 112 -31.33 -13.58 -6.99
N ASN A 113 -32.07 -14.35 -7.81
CA ASN A 113 -31.84 -15.80 -8.05
C ASN A 113 -32.17 -16.71 -6.85
N GLU A 114 -33.39 -16.56 -6.31
CA GLU A 114 -33.92 -17.36 -5.20
C GLU A 114 -33.78 -18.86 -5.46
N ASP A 115 -34.19 -19.34 -6.64
CA ASP A 115 -34.10 -20.76 -7.04
C ASP A 115 -32.67 -21.34 -6.94
N LEU A 116 -31.67 -20.52 -7.24
CA LEU A 116 -30.25 -20.89 -7.12
C LEU A 116 -29.77 -20.99 -5.67
N LEU A 117 -30.25 -20.08 -4.82
CA LEU A 117 -29.96 -20.08 -3.38
C LEU A 117 -30.58 -21.31 -2.72
N GLU A 118 -31.85 -21.59 -3.05
CA GLU A 118 -32.59 -22.76 -2.55
C GLU A 118 -31.88 -24.06 -2.96
N ALA A 119 -31.61 -24.25 -4.25
CA ALA A 119 -30.93 -25.45 -4.74
C ALA A 119 -29.57 -25.64 -4.06
N ARG A 120 -28.85 -24.58 -3.78
CA ARG A 120 -27.53 -24.63 -3.11
C ARG A 120 -27.67 -25.02 -1.64
N LEU A 121 -28.61 -24.39 -0.92
CA LEU A 121 -28.86 -24.69 0.48
C LEU A 121 -29.33 -26.14 0.66
N VAL A 122 -30.25 -26.60 -0.17
CA VAL A 122 -30.68 -27.99 -0.22
C VAL A 122 -29.49 -28.93 -0.50
N GLY A 123 -28.59 -28.53 -1.41
CA GLY A 123 -27.36 -29.27 -1.70
C GLY A 123 -26.48 -29.44 -0.45
N TYR A 124 -26.37 -28.44 0.41
CA TYR A 124 -25.63 -28.52 1.67
C TYR A 124 -26.33 -29.37 2.73
N VAL A 125 -27.62 -29.12 2.95
CA VAL A 125 -28.42 -29.79 3.98
C VAL A 125 -28.47 -31.31 3.73
N TYR A 126 -28.63 -31.74 2.48
CA TYR A 126 -28.74 -33.16 2.10
C TYR A 126 -27.41 -33.75 1.62
N ASP A 127 -26.29 -33.09 1.77
CA ASP A 127 -24.94 -33.54 1.34
C ASP A 127 -24.90 -34.02 -0.11
N LEU A 128 -25.69 -33.38 -0.98
CA LEU A 128 -25.78 -33.71 -2.40
C LEU A 128 -24.59 -33.22 -3.21
N ASP A 129 -23.89 -32.21 -2.71
CA ASP A 129 -22.82 -31.52 -3.43
C ASP A 129 -21.42 -31.96 -2.96
N LYS A 130 -21.25 -33.34 -2.89
CA LYS A 130 -19.95 -33.96 -2.50
C LYS A 130 -18.75 -33.60 -3.37
N LYS A 131 -18.97 -32.85 -4.46
CA LYS A 131 -17.93 -32.42 -5.41
C LYS A 131 -17.47 -31.01 -5.26
N ASN A 132 -17.90 -30.26 -4.24
CA ASN A 132 -17.36 -28.93 -3.97
C ASN A 132 -15.97 -29.02 -3.29
N ASP A 133 -15.05 -29.69 -3.98
CA ASP A 133 -13.63 -29.82 -3.61
C ASP A 133 -12.88 -28.48 -3.48
N HIS A 134 -13.58 -27.36 -3.66
CA HIS A 134 -13.01 -26.00 -3.66
C HIS A 134 -13.56 -25.09 -2.57
N ALA A 135 -14.36 -25.62 -1.65
CA ALA A 135 -14.80 -24.85 -0.49
C ALA A 135 -13.68 -24.75 0.53
N LYS A 136 -13.26 -23.53 0.83
CA LYS A 136 -12.29 -23.26 1.89
C LYS A 136 -13.03 -22.80 3.13
N VAL A 137 -13.13 -23.68 4.12
CA VAL A 137 -13.72 -23.34 5.42
C VAL A 137 -12.87 -22.25 6.09
N ILE A 138 -13.51 -21.16 6.47
CA ILE A 138 -12.91 -20.03 7.19
C ILE A 138 -13.16 -20.18 8.68
N GLN A 139 -14.43 -20.51 9.04
CA GLN A 139 -14.86 -20.70 10.40
C GLN A 139 -15.98 -21.74 10.44
N GLN A 140 -16.03 -22.52 11.53
CA GLN A 140 -17.07 -23.51 11.76
C GLN A 140 -17.43 -23.50 13.25
N ASN A 141 -18.73 -23.43 13.54
CA ASN A 141 -19.32 -23.59 14.85
C ASN A 141 -20.25 -24.81 14.83
N ASP A 142 -20.92 -25.08 15.96
CA ASP A 142 -21.84 -26.21 16.05
C ASP A 142 -23.10 -26.00 15.19
N ASN A 143 -23.52 -24.75 14.96
CA ASN A 143 -24.76 -24.38 14.28
C ASN A 143 -24.55 -23.97 12.82
N TYR A 144 -23.39 -23.43 12.45
CA TYR A 144 -23.13 -22.94 11.09
C TYR A 144 -21.65 -23.03 10.65
N VAL A 145 -21.48 -22.97 9.36
CA VAL A 145 -20.16 -22.96 8.69
C VAL A 145 -20.04 -21.69 7.87
N ILE A 146 -18.91 -20.98 7.98
CA ILE A 146 -18.53 -19.88 7.08
C ILE A 146 -17.40 -20.37 6.18
N GLN A 147 -17.61 -20.26 4.87
CA GLN A 147 -16.67 -20.77 3.88
C GLN A 147 -16.53 -19.83 2.67
N GLN A 148 -15.38 -19.91 2.01
CA GLN A 148 -15.16 -19.28 0.71
C GLN A 148 -15.39 -20.35 -0.36
N VAL A 149 -16.22 -20.05 -1.35
CA VAL A 149 -16.55 -20.98 -2.42
C VAL A 149 -16.53 -20.32 -3.79
N SER A 150 -16.17 -21.10 -4.80
CA SER A 150 -16.28 -20.69 -6.20
C SER A 150 -17.59 -21.27 -6.76
N ASP A 151 -18.54 -20.40 -7.06
CA ASP A 151 -19.80 -20.78 -7.68
C ASP A 151 -19.61 -20.89 -9.19
N ARG A 152 -19.61 -22.13 -9.70
CA ARG A 152 -19.43 -22.40 -11.13
C ARG A 152 -20.57 -21.91 -12.01
N PHE A 153 -21.79 -21.81 -11.46
CA PHE A 153 -22.97 -21.36 -12.19
C PHE A 153 -22.99 -19.83 -12.31
N ALA A 154 -22.61 -19.14 -11.24
CA ALA A 154 -22.48 -17.69 -11.25
C ALA A 154 -21.14 -17.20 -11.85
N GLY A 155 -20.13 -18.09 -11.96
CA GLY A 155 -18.79 -17.73 -12.39
C GLY A 155 -18.05 -16.79 -11.44
N MET A 156 -18.47 -16.72 -10.18
CA MET A 156 -18.00 -15.78 -9.15
C MET A 156 -17.60 -16.53 -7.88
N GLU A 157 -16.77 -15.91 -7.07
CA GLU A 157 -16.46 -16.39 -5.73
C GLU A 157 -17.30 -15.67 -4.69
N TYR A 158 -17.70 -16.41 -3.67
CA TYR A 158 -18.52 -15.92 -2.55
C TYR A 158 -17.87 -16.28 -1.22
N VAL A 159 -18.10 -15.44 -0.21
CA VAL A 159 -18.06 -15.88 1.19
C VAL A 159 -19.51 -16.14 1.57
N GLU A 160 -19.76 -17.33 2.09
CA GLU A 160 -21.12 -17.75 2.48
C GLU A 160 -21.12 -18.37 3.86
N SER A 161 -22.23 -18.19 4.56
CA SER A 161 -22.54 -18.86 5.81
C SER A 161 -23.81 -19.68 5.62
N TRP A 162 -23.80 -20.95 6.03
CA TRP A 162 -24.97 -21.78 6.02
C TRP A 162 -25.03 -22.62 7.30
N GLY A 163 -26.24 -22.97 7.72
CA GLY A 163 -26.42 -23.73 8.95
C GLY A 163 -27.89 -23.94 9.30
N GLU A 164 -28.10 -24.44 10.53
CA GLU A 164 -29.42 -24.67 11.11
C GLU A 164 -29.69 -23.66 12.21
N MET A 165 -30.88 -23.10 12.22
CA MET A 165 -31.38 -22.15 13.22
C MET A 165 -32.03 -22.92 14.39
N ASP A 166 -32.13 -22.29 15.56
CA ASP A 166 -32.76 -22.87 16.74
C ASP A 166 -34.22 -23.32 16.55
N ASN A 167 -34.90 -22.72 15.56
CA ASN A 167 -36.27 -23.08 15.19
C ASN A 167 -36.40 -24.25 14.19
N GLY A 168 -35.27 -24.90 13.84
CA GLY A 168 -35.21 -26.03 12.90
C GLY A 168 -35.27 -25.63 11.44
N CYS A 169 -35.19 -24.35 11.10
CA CYS A 169 -35.02 -23.89 9.72
C CYS A 169 -33.55 -23.86 9.34
N TYR A 170 -33.29 -23.98 8.04
CA TYR A 170 -31.95 -23.86 7.47
C TYR A 170 -31.80 -22.51 6.79
N PHE A 171 -30.60 -21.96 6.82
CA PHE A 171 -30.31 -20.69 6.17
C PHE A 171 -29.03 -20.76 5.32
N LEU A 172 -28.99 -19.89 4.32
CA LEU A 172 -27.79 -19.57 3.53
C LEU A 172 -27.71 -18.06 3.37
N ILE A 173 -26.61 -17.45 3.80
CA ILE A 173 -26.28 -16.05 3.58
C ILE A 173 -25.00 -16.00 2.77
N ARG A 174 -24.93 -15.19 1.73
CA ARG A 174 -23.72 -15.05 0.93
C ARG A 174 -23.47 -13.63 0.46
N THR A 175 -22.20 -13.29 0.24
CA THR A 175 -21.74 -12.03 -0.33
C THR A 175 -20.68 -12.29 -1.40
N PRO A 176 -20.74 -11.64 -2.58
CA PRO A 176 -19.79 -11.86 -3.65
C PRO A 176 -18.43 -11.22 -3.33
N LEU A 177 -17.34 -11.94 -3.66
CA LEU A 177 -15.97 -11.46 -3.56
C LEU A 177 -15.52 -10.66 -4.80
N GLU A 178 -16.22 -10.79 -5.91
CA GLU A 178 -15.85 -10.14 -7.17
C GLU A 178 -15.79 -8.61 -7.05
N SER A 179 -16.76 -8.00 -6.37
CA SER A 179 -16.78 -6.55 -6.11
C SER A 179 -15.55 -6.08 -5.32
N ILE A 180 -14.99 -6.95 -4.48
CA ILE A 180 -13.80 -6.68 -3.68
C ILE A 180 -12.55 -6.71 -4.56
N ARG A 181 -12.40 -7.73 -5.40
CA ARG A 181 -11.27 -7.85 -6.35
C ARG A 181 -11.23 -6.69 -7.34
N GLU A 182 -12.40 -6.28 -7.83
CA GLU A 182 -12.52 -5.11 -8.68
C GLU A 182 -12.08 -3.83 -7.94
N SER A 183 -12.55 -3.62 -6.72
CA SER A 183 -12.15 -2.49 -5.88
C SER A 183 -10.66 -2.46 -5.59
N VAL A 184 -10.04 -3.62 -5.31
CA VAL A 184 -8.58 -3.76 -5.12
C VAL A 184 -7.84 -3.40 -6.42
N SER A 185 -8.33 -3.88 -7.56
CA SER A 185 -7.72 -3.58 -8.88
C SER A 185 -7.79 -2.08 -9.20
N ILE A 186 -8.93 -1.45 -8.95
CA ILE A 186 -9.12 0.00 -9.12
C ILE A 186 -8.19 0.78 -8.20
N SER A 187 -8.13 0.40 -6.92
CA SER A 187 -7.24 1.02 -5.93
C SER A 187 -5.77 0.90 -6.33
N ASN A 188 -5.33 -0.27 -6.80
CA ASN A 188 -3.96 -0.48 -7.25
C ASN A 188 -3.61 0.40 -8.47
N LYS A 189 -4.52 0.54 -9.43
CA LYS A 189 -4.35 1.45 -10.57
C LYS A 189 -4.24 2.91 -10.09
N PHE A 190 -5.10 3.32 -9.16
CA PHE A 190 -5.06 4.65 -8.58
C PHE A 190 -3.72 4.93 -7.87
N TYR A 191 -3.25 4.03 -7.01
CA TYR A 191 -1.95 4.15 -6.35
C TYR A 191 -0.79 4.20 -7.33
N PHE A 192 -0.87 3.48 -8.44
CA PHE A 192 0.13 3.56 -9.50
C PHE A 192 0.21 4.96 -10.10
N TYR A 193 -0.91 5.59 -10.45
CA TYR A 193 -0.92 6.97 -10.98
C TYR A 193 -0.44 8.00 -9.94
N VAL A 194 -0.88 7.85 -8.69
CA VAL A 194 -0.40 8.70 -7.59
C VAL A 194 1.10 8.55 -7.40
N GLY A 195 1.62 7.31 -7.47
CA GLY A 195 3.05 7.03 -7.39
C GLY A 195 3.86 7.72 -8.48
N ILE A 196 3.41 7.69 -9.73
CA ILE A 196 4.04 8.42 -10.84
C ILE A 196 4.05 9.92 -10.56
N MET A 197 2.94 10.49 -10.12
CA MET A 197 2.84 11.91 -9.78
C MET A 197 3.84 12.30 -8.68
N ILE A 198 3.95 11.48 -7.63
CA ILE A 198 4.90 11.71 -6.53
C ILE A 198 6.34 11.67 -7.05
N ILE A 199 6.69 10.72 -7.94
CA ILE A 199 8.04 10.63 -8.54
C ILE A 199 8.37 11.90 -9.33
N VAL A 200 7.44 12.41 -10.12
CA VAL A 200 7.63 13.65 -10.90
C VAL A 200 7.85 14.85 -9.98
N ILE A 201 6.99 15.01 -8.96
CA ILE A 201 7.12 16.10 -7.98
C ILE A 201 8.46 16.00 -7.24
N SER A 202 8.84 14.79 -6.82
CA SER A 202 10.12 14.55 -6.14
C SER A 202 11.31 14.86 -7.02
N GLY A 203 11.23 14.57 -8.32
CA GLY A 203 12.25 14.96 -9.28
C GLY A 203 12.45 16.48 -9.36
N LEU A 204 11.35 17.24 -9.36
CA LEU A 204 11.40 18.72 -9.33
C LEU A 204 12.00 19.24 -8.02
N VAL A 205 11.62 18.64 -6.89
CA VAL A 205 12.18 19.02 -5.57
C VAL A 205 13.68 18.74 -5.52
N ILE A 206 14.12 17.56 -5.97
CA ILE A 206 15.54 17.19 -6.03
C ILE A 206 16.32 18.17 -6.93
N TRP A 207 15.77 18.52 -8.10
CA TRP A 207 16.38 19.49 -8.99
C TRP A 207 16.57 20.86 -8.31
N PHE A 208 15.55 21.33 -7.59
CA PHE A 208 15.59 22.59 -6.84
C PHE A 208 16.61 22.55 -5.70
N VAL A 209 16.60 21.49 -4.89
CA VAL A 209 17.55 21.29 -3.78
C VAL A 209 18.99 21.21 -4.29
N THR A 210 19.20 20.46 -5.39
CA THR A 210 20.53 20.36 -6.02
C THR A 210 21.06 21.72 -6.43
N LYS A 211 20.22 22.54 -7.07
CA LYS A 211 20.62 23.86 -7.53
C LYS A 211 20.91 24.84 -6.38
N ARG A 212 20.14 24.77 -5.30
CA ARG A 212 20.16 25.75 -4.23
C ARG A 212 21.07 25.38 -3.04
N ILE A 213 21.35 24.09 -2.86
CA ILE A 213 22.15 23.62 -1.72
C ILE A 213 23.42 22.90 -2.21
N THR A 214 23.27 21.88 -3.05
CA THR A 214 24.41 21.00 -3.38
C THR A 214 25.45 21.69 -4.26
N ARG A 215 25.04 22.53 -5.17
CA ARG A 215 25.96 23.24 -6.08
C ARG A 215 26.85 24.23 -5.34
N PRO A 216 26.34 25.17 -4.49
CA PRO A 216 27.19 26.06 -3.69
C PRO A 216 28.19 25.34 -2.79
N ILE A 217 27.78 24.25 -2.13
CA ILE A 217 28.67 23.42 -1.31
C ILE A 217 29.81 22.82 -2.15
N SER A 218 29.50 22.35 -3.37
CA SER A 218 30.52 21.85 -4.30
C SER A 218 31.50 22.93 -4.75
N GLU A 219 31.02 24.16 -4.93
CA GLU A 219 31.86 25.31 -5.25
C GLU A 219 32.77 25.67 -4.08
N LEU A 220 32.28 25.71 -2.85
CA LEU A 220 33.12 25.90 -1.65
C LEU A 220 34.17 24.82 -1.49
N THR A 221 33.84 23.56 -1.81
CA THR A 221 34.82 22.49 -1.78
C THR A 221 35.93 22.67 -2.82
N LEU A 222 35.58 23.13 -4.03
CA LEU A 222 36.55 23.44 -5.08
C LEU A 222 37.44 24.62 -4.67
N LEU A 223 36.88 25.69 -4.10
CA LEU A 223 37.61 26.83 -3.58
C LEU A 223 38.57 26.44 -2.46
N SER A 224 38.14 25.58 -1.55
CA SER A 224 38.99 25.02 -0.52
C SER A 224 40.21 24.28 -1.08
N THR A 225 40.03 23.53 -2.17
CA THR A 225 41.12 22.82 -2.87
C THR A 225 42.08 23.82 -3.48
N LYS A 226 41.57 24.85 -4.16
CA LYS A 226 42.43 25.92 -4.75
C LYS A 226 43.25 26.67 -3.69
N MET A 227 42.61 27.01 -2.57
CA MET A 227 43.28 27.66 -1.44
C MET A 227 44.40 26.78 -0.84
N SER A 228 44.21 25.45 -0.84
CA SER A 228 45.28 24.50 -0.45
C SER A 228 46.48 24.53 -1.43
N ASP A 229 46.22 24.84 -2.70
CA ASP A 229 47.25 25.00 -3.73
C ASP A 229 47.82 26.47 -3.77
N LEU A 230 47.50 27.28 -2.75
CA LEU A 230 47.89 28.70 -2.62
C LEU A 230 47.28 29.63 -3.71
N ASP A 231 46.21 29.23 -4.34
CA ASP A 231 45.42 30.04 -5.27
C ASP A 231 44.29 30.73 -4.47
N PHE A 232 44.53 32.00 -4.07
CA PHE A 232 43.60 32.81 -3.28
C PHE A 232 42.74 33.77 -4.12
N GLU A 233 42.93 33.79 -5.47
CA GLU A 233 42.19 34.70 -6.34
C GLU A 233 40.73 34.31 -6.48
N ALA A 234 40.43 33.01 -6.37
CA ALA A 234 39.09 32.49 -6.53
C ALA A 234 38.23 32.77 -5.27
N LYS A 235 37.14 33.51 -5.44
CA LYS A 235 36.21 33.90 -4.38
C LYS A 235 34.86 33.21 -4.60
N TYR A 236 34.17 32.89 -3.49
CA TYR A 236 32.79 32.45 -3.53
C TYR A 236 31.88 33.64 -3.88
N GLN A 237 30.92 33.40 -4.79
CA GLN A 237 29.90 34.37 -5.13
C GLN A 237 28.56 33.91 -4.52
N SER A 238 27.84 34.82 -3.85
CA SER A 238 26.52 34.51 -3.27
C SER A 238 25.49 34.14 -4.32
N HIS A 239 24.77 33.01 -4.12
CA HIS A 239 23.80 32.51 -5.08
C HIS A 239 22.51 31.98 -4.43
N SER A 240 22.49 31.76 -3.12
CA SER A 240 21.42 31.01 -2.46
C SER A 240 20.57 31.83 -1.49
N GLY A 241 21.10 32.95 -0.96
CA GLY A 241 20.40 33.83 -0.03
C GLY A 241 20.08 33.13 1.32
N ASN A 242 20.93 32.22 1.76
CA ASN A 242 20.79 31.46 3.00
C ASN A 242 22.13 31.30 3.72
N GLU A 243 22.19 30.48 4.77
CA GLU A 243 23.37 30.22 5.60
C GLU A 243 24.60 29.74 4.81
N ILE A 244 24.42 29.23 3.60
CA ILE A 244 25.52 28.81 2.71
C ILE A 244 26.24 30.02 2.16
N ASP A 245 25.54 31.13 1.91
CA ASP A 245 26.16 32.35 1.46
C ASP A 245 26.96 33.01 2.60
N GLU A 246 26.46 32.96 3.84
CA GLU A 246 27.19 33.37 5.03
C GLU A 246 28.47 32.54 5.21
N LEU A 247 28.40 31.23 5.03
CA LEU A 247 29.56 30.33 5.03
C LEU A 247 30.56 30.74 3.93
N GLY A 248 30.08 31.08 2.75
CA GLY A 248 30.88 31.50 1.60
C GLY A 248 31.61 32.84 1.87
N GLU A 249 30.93 33.79 2.49
CA GLU A 249 31.55 35.09 2.89
C GLU A 249 32.62 34.87 3.95
N ASN A 250 32.36 34.03 4.95
CA ASN A 250 33.36 33.73 5.99
C ASN A 250 34.58 33.01 5.37
N PHE A 251 34.34 32.15 4.37
CA PHE A 251 35.42 31.52 3.60
C PHE A 251 36.26 32.55 2.84
N ASN A 252 35.61 33.49 2.17
CA ASN A 252 36.32 34.59 1.47
C ASN A 252 37.17 35.43 2.42
N ARG A 253 36.65 35.78 3.60
CA ARG A 253 37.44 36.53 4.62
C ARG A 253 38.65 35.72 5.10
N MET A 254 38.49 34.44 5.35
CA MET A 254 39.60 33.56 5.74
C MET A 254 40.67 33.49 4.64
N SER A 255 40.26 33.39 3.38
CA SER A 255 41.14 33.39 2.21
C SER A 255 41.97 34.68 2.13
N GLU A 256 41.37 35.84 2.34
CA GLU A 256 42.06 37.14 2.34
C GLU A 256 43.06 37.30 3.49
N GLN A 257 42.70 36.84 4.68
CA GLN A 257 43.62 36.86 5.82
C GLN A 257 44.83 35.95 5.59
N LEU A 258 44.65 34.76 5.03
CA LEU A 258 45.74 33.84 4.70
C LEU A 258 46.64 34.42 3.62
N GLU A 259 46.09 34.97 2.55
CA GLU A 259 46.85 35.64 1.48
C GLU A 259 47.75 36.76 2.04
N LYS A 260 47.20 37.63 2.89
CA LYS A 260 47.91 38.71 3.54
C LYS A 260 49.04 38.18 4.43
N THR A 261 48.75 37.19 5.28
CA THR A 261 49.75 36.62 6.19
C THR A 261 50.90 35.95 5.42
N ILE A 262 50.62 35.24 4.35
CA ILE A 262 51.67 34.62 3.50
C ILE A 262 52.48 35.68 2.78
N SER A 263 51.90 36.77 2.31
CA SER A 263 52.59 37.89 1.69
C SER A 263 53.52 38.58 2.67
N GLU A 264 53.04 38.84 3.91
CA GLU A 264 53.87 39.44 5.00
C GLU A 264 55.04 38.55 5.37
N LEU A 265 54.82 37.22 5.50
CA LEU A 265 55.91 36.26 5.78
C LEU A 265 56.93 36.19 4.65
N LYS A 266 56.51 36.23 3.39
CA LYS A 266 57.43 36.28 2.24
C LYS A 266 58.25 37.54 2.23
N SER A 267 57.67 38.71 2.53
CA SER A 267 58.41 39.98 2.60
C SER A 267 59.40 40.01 3.75
N ALA A 268 59.01 39.49 4.93
CA ALA A 268 59.93 39.39 6.09
C ALA A 268 61.11 38.43 5.88
N ASN A 269 60.93 37.39 5.09
CA ASN A 269 61.98 36.41 4.81
C ASN A 269 62.93 36.83 3.67
N ASN A 270 62.57 37.89 2.92
CA ASN A 270 63.42 38.46 1.84
C ASN A 270 64.19 39.71 2.29
N GLN A 271 64.06 40.10 3.56
CA GLN A 271 64.93 41.13 4.22
C GLN A 271 66.08 40.47 4.96
#